data_833214278563335fd5f8b3cba7cee6fb
#
_entry.id   833214278563335fd5f8b3cba7cee6fb
#
_cell.length_a   1.000
_cell.length_b   1.000
_cell.length_c   1.000
_cell.angle_alpha   90.00
_cell.angle_beta   90.00
_cell.angle_gamma   90.00
#
_symmetry.space_group_name_H-M   'P 1'
#
loop_
_entity.id
_entity.type
_entity.pdbx_description
1 polymer ?
#
loop_
_entity_poly.entity_id
_entity_poly.type
_entity_poly.pdbx_seq_one_letter_code
_entity_poly.pdbx_strand_id
1 'polypeptide(L)'
;MKKLILWDLDGTLIDTLEDLGTAVNHALSLRGLPLHTMAEYRRMVGHGVRNLVQQALPVEYQNKDEYIDAALADFKAYYSAHIDVHTRPYAGMPALLGDLQARGAKMAVASNKFQEGTEHLIREFFPDIAFVSILGNRPGFPLKPSPEIVEEVLARAGVSAKDAILVGDSPTDMRTAANGGIDALAVSWGYRTAEELSGHCIVDSIDALRLALMA
;
A
#
# COMPACT_ATOMS: atom_id res chain seq x y z
N MET A 1 20.96 11.33 3.95
CA MET A 1 20.04 10.55 3.08
C MET A 1 20.16 9.05 3.35
N LYS A 2 19.06 8.32 3.52
CA LYS A 2 19.06 6.84 3.65
C LYS A 2 19.44 6.18 2.32
N LYS A 3 20.08 5.01 2.40
CA LYS A 3 20.51 4.26 1.19
C LYS A 3 19.37 3.45 0.55
N LEU A 4 18.34 3.09 1.35
CA LEU A 4 17.20 2.30 0.91
C LEU A 4 15.90 2.92 1.44
N ILE A 5 14.95 3.12 0.54
CA ILE A 5 13.61 3.61 0.86
C ILE A 5 12.62 2.53 0.47
N LEU A 6 11.88 2.02 1.46
CA LEU A 6 10.74 1.14 1.26
C LEU A 6 9.49 2.02 1.14
N TRP A 7 8.67 1.73 0.17
CA TRP A 7 7.44 2.45 -0.09
C TRP A 7 6.23 1.54 0.11
N ASP A 8 5.26 1.98 0.88
CA ASP A 8 3.91 1.44 0.70
C ASP A 8 3.33 1.92 -0.63
N LEU A 9 2.28 1.26 -1.10
CA LEU A 9 1.67 1.53 -2.39
C LEU A 9 0.36 2.32 -2.25
N ASP A 10 -0.69 1.64 -1.76
CA ASP A 10 -2.06 2.17 -1.70
C ASP A 10 -2.18 3.29 -0.65
N GLY A 11 -2.42 4.52 -1.07
CA GLY A 11 -2.46 5.69 -0.17
C GLY A 11 -1.11 6.38 0.04
N THR A 12 -0.02 5.82 -0.47
CA THR A 12 1.33 6.40 -0.34
C THR A 12 1.90 6.82 -1.69
N LEU A 13 2.18 5.88 -2.59
CA LEU A 13 2.65 6.17 -3.94
C LEU A 13 1.50 6.52 -4.89
N ILE A 14 0.37 5.85 -4.74
CA ILE A 14 -0.76 5.83 -5.67
C ILE A 14 -2.07 5.93 -4.89
N ASP A 15 -3.02 6.73 -5.36
CA ASP A 15 -4.41 6.69 -4.90
C ASP A 15 -5.17 5.62 -5.69
N THR A 16 -5.54 4.55 -5.00
CA THR A 16 -6.23 3.37 -5.56
C THR A 16 -7.66 3.22 -5.03
N LEU A 17 -8.13 4.16 -4.21
CA LEU A 17 -9.34 4.01 -3.41
C LEU A 17 -10.59 3.77 -4.27
N GLU A 18 -10.73 4.53 -5.35
CA GLU A 18 -11.93 4.50 -6.20
C GLU A 18 -12.06 3.17 -6.92
N ASP A 19 -10.99 2.64 -7.51
CA ASP A 19 -11.03 1.35 -8.21
C ASP A 19 -11.21 0.20 -7.22
N LEU A 20 -10.59 0.24 -6.04
CA LEU A 20 -10.80 -0.74 -4.97
C LEU A 20 -12.26 -0.75 -4.52
N GLY A 21 -12.81 0.42 -4.17
CA GLY A 21 -14.18 0.54 -3.69
C GLY A 21 -15.21 0.14 -4.75
N THR A 22 -14.99 0.54 -6.00
CA THR A 22 -15.86 0.15 -7.13
C THR A 22 -15.86 -1.36 -7.32
N ALA A 23 -14.72 -2.02 -7.24
CA ALA A 23 -14.64 -3.47 -7.40
C ALA A 23 -15.31 -4.23 -6.23
N VAL A 24 -15.20 -3.73 -5.00
CA VAL A 24 -15.95 -4.33 -3.87
C VAL A 24 -17.45 -4.10 -4.05
N ASN A 25 -17.87 -2.89 -4.42
CA ASN A 25 -19.28 -2.59 -4.70
C ASN A 25 -19.84 -3.46 -5.84
N HIS A 26 -19.03 -3.76 -6.86
CA HIS A 26 -19.42 -4.71 -7.90
C HIS A 26 -19.68 -6.10 -7.29
N ALA A 27 -18.78 -6.63 -6.50
CA ALA A 27 -18.96 -7.95 -5.86
C ALA A 27 -20.16 -8.00 -4.90
N LEU A 28 -20.46 -6.90 -4.20
CA LEU A 28 -21.65 -6.78 -3.34
C LEU A 28 -22.93 -6.73 -4.18
N SER A 29 -22.94 -5.98 -5.28
CA SER A 29 -24.12 -5.82 -6.16
C SER A 29 -24.57 -7.14 -6.78
N LEU A 30 -23.63 -8.03 -7.15
CA LEU A 30 -23.93 -9.37 -7.66
C LEU A 30 -24.73 -10.23 -6.65
N ARG A 31 -24.71 -9.85 -5.37
CA ARG A 31 -25.40 -10.53 -4.26
C ARG A 31 -26.61 -9.77 -3.74
N GLY A 32 -26.95 -8.63 -4.37
CA GLY A 32 -28.03 -7.76 -3.89
C GLY A 32 -27.75 -7.15 -2.50
N LEU A 33 -26.48 -7.02 -2.11
CA LEU A 33 -26.07 -6.48 -0.82
C LEU A 33 -25.93 -4.95 -0.86
N PRO A 34 -26.06 -4.25 0.30
CA PRO A 34 -25.84 -2.82 0.41
C PRO A 34 -24.43 -2.44 -0.07
N LEU A 35 -24.33 -1.31 -0.77
CA LEU A 35 -23.08 -0.76 -1.26
C LEU A 35 -22.52 0.26 -0.25
N HIS A 36 -21.20 0.48 -0.31
CA HIS A 36 -20.51 1.45 0.54
C HIS A 36 -20.04 2.66 -0.26
N THR A 37 -19.85 3.76 0.46
CA THR A 37 -19.22 4.98 -0.05
C THR A 37 -17.70 4.86 -0.05
N MET A 38 -17.00 5.70 -0.84
CA MET A 38 -15.52 5.74 -0.83
C MET A 38 -14.97 6.17 0.54
N ALA A 39 -15.71 7.00 1.30
CA ALA A 39 -15.33 7.38 2.66
C ALA A 39 -15.32 6.18 3.64
N GLU A 40 -16.22 5.22 3.46
CA GLU A 40 -16.24 3.98 4.23
C GLU A 40 -15.09 3.05 3.81
N TYR A 41 -14.86 2.87 2.50
CA TYR A 41 -13.74 2.08 2.00
C TYR A 41 -12.38 2.61 2.45
N ARG A 42 -12.21 3.92 2.56
CA ARG A 42 -10.99 4.55 3.08
C ARG A 42 -10.55 3.97 4.43
N ARG A 43 -11.51 3.60 5.30
CA ARG A 43 -11.23 3.01 6.62
C ARG A 43 -10.92 1.53 6.55
N MET A 44 -11.42 0.81 5.53
CA MET A 44 -11.30 -0.64 5.40
C MET A 44 -10.01 -1.06 4.68
N VAL A 45 -9.43 -0.19 3.83
CA VAL A 45 -8.20 -0.47 3.06
C VAL A 45 -6.99 -0.54 4.00
N GLY A 46 -5.98 -1.36 3.66
CA GLY A 46 -4.68 -1.42 4.33
C GLY A 46 -4.32 -2.79 4.93
N HIS A 47 -5.30 -3.69 5.12
CA HIS A 47 -5.09 -5.01 5.73
C HIS A 47 -5.27 -6.18 4.73
N GLY A 48 -5.02 -5.92 3.44
CA GLY A 48 -5.18 -6.87 2.36
C GLY A 48 -6.63 -7.03 1.87
N VAL A 49 -6.76 -7.54 0.64
CA VAL A 49 -8.06 -7.57 -0.06
C VAL A 49 -9.10 -8.50 0.56
N ARG A 50 -8.68 -9.61 1.20
CA ARG A 50 -9.63 -10.50 1.90
C ARG A 50 -10.28 -9.77 3.07
N ASN A 51 -9.51 -9.01 3.85
CA ASN A 51 -10.01 -8.22 4.96
C ASN A 51 -10.91 -7.08 4.47
N LEU A 52 -10.56 -6.41 3.37
CA LEU A 52 -11.39 -5.37 2.75
C LEU A 52 -12.77 -5.92 2.36
N VAL A 53 -12.80 -7.04 1.65
CA VAL A 53 -14.07 -7.71 1.26
C VAL A 53 -14.85 -8.15 2.48
N GLN A 54 -14.20 -8.77 3.46
CA GLN A 54 -14.84 -9.22 4.71
C GLN A 54 -15.50 -8.08 5.47
N GLN A 55 -14.81 -6.94 5.64
CA GLN A 55 -15.36 -5.77 6.33
C GLN A 55 -16.53 -5.13 5.56
N ALA A 56 -16.54 -5.21 4.24
CA ALA A 56 -17.62 -4.66 3.41
C ALA A 56 -18.89 -5.53 3.41
N LEU A 57 -18.78 -6.81 3.76
CA LEU A 57 -19.94 -7.68 3.88
C LEU A 57 -20.80 -7.33 5.11
N PRO A 58 -22.14 -7.53 5.07
CA PRO A 58 -22.98 -7.49 6.27
C PRO A 58 -22.48 -8.42 7.36
N VAL A 59 -22.68 -8.04 8.62
CA VAL A 59 -22.11 -8.72 9.81
C VAL A 59 -22.41 -10.23 9.82
N GLU A 60 -23.59 -10.64 9.36
CA GLU A 60 -24.00 -12.04 9.29
C GLU A 60 -23.19 -12.90 8.31
N TYR A 61 -22.42 -12.26 7.39
CA TYR A 61 -21.56 -12.94 6.42
C TYR A 61 -20.07 -12.83 6.74
N GLN A 62 -19.67 -11.91 7.62
CA GLN A 62 -18.25 -11.63 7.92
C GLN A 62 -17.47 -12.79 8.55
N ASN A 63 -18.18 -13.80 9.10
CA ASN A 63 -17.60 -15.01 9.70
C ASN A 63 -17.88 -16.27 8.87
N LYS A 64 -18.29 -16.14 7.61
CA LYS A 64 -18.58 -17.26 6.71
C LYS A 64 -17.53 -17.31 5.61
N ASP A 65 -16.50 -18.13 5.79
CA ASP A 65 -15.36 -18.19 4.86
C ASP A 65 -15.80 -18.46 3.42
N GLU A 66 -16.72 -19.39 3.18
CA GLU A 66 -17.22 -19.68 1.83
C GLU A 66 -17.85 -18.44 1.15
N TYR A 67 -18.56 -17.62 1.93
CA TYR A 67 -19.20 -16.41 1.42
C TYR A 67 -18.17 -15.31 1.14
N ILE A 68 -17.20 -15.16 2.04
CA ILE A 68 -16.07 -14.21 1.84
C ILE A 68 -15.25 -14.61 0.62
N ASP A 69 -14.92 -15.89 0.46
CA ASP A 69 -14.11 -16.39 -0.64
C ASP A 69 -14.82 -16.23 -2.00
N ALA A 70 -16.14 -16.46 -2.05
CA ALA A 70 -16.95 -16.20 -3.24
C ALA A 70 -16.98 -14.70 -3.60
N ALA A 71 -17.19 -13.81 -2.62
CA ALA A 71 -17.16 -12.37 -2.85
C ALA A 71 -15.75 -11.87 -3.25
N LEU A 72 -14.71 -12.45 -2.68
CA LEU A 72 -13.32 -12.16 -3.02
C LEU A 72 -12.98 -12.59 -4.46
N ALA A 73 -13.52 -13.72 -4.91
CA ALA A 73 -13.33 -14.18 -6.29
C ALA A 73 -13.95 -13.20 -7.30
N ASP A 74 -15.18 -12.73 -7.05
CA ASP A 74 -15.84 -11.74 -7.91
C ASP A 74 -15.12 -10.39 -7.87
N PHE A 75 -14.69 -9.95 -6.68
CA PHE A 75 -13.84 -8.77 -6.55
C PHE A 75 -12.59 -8.88 -7.42
N LYS A 76 -11.85 -9.98 -7.30
CA LYS A 76 -10.60 -10.17 -8.05
C LYS A 76 -10.83 -10.20 -9.56
N ALA A 77 -11.87 -10.88 -10.01
CA ALA A 77 -12.23 -10.94 -11.42
C ALA A 77 -12.50 -9.55 -12.01
N TYR A 78 -13.27 -8.72 -11.30
CA TYR A 78 -13.56 -7.35 -11.72
C TYR A 78 -12.32 -6.44 -11.59
N TYR A 79 -11.67 -6.45 -10.42
CA TYR A 79 -10.57 -5.55 -10.12
C TYR A 79 -9.37 -5.74 -11.05
N SER A 80 -9.05 -6.99 -11.42
CA SER A 80 -7.93 -7.26 -12.34
C SER A 80 -8.10 -6.62 -13.72
N ALA A 81 -9.34 -6.38 -14.15
CA ALA A 81 -9.65 -5.73 -15.43
C ALA A 81 -9.84 -4.20 -15.30
N HIS A 82 -9.89 -3.66 -14.06
CA HIS A 82 -10.22 -2.26 -13.79
C HIS A 82 -9.31 -1.64 -12.73
N ILE A 83 -8.10 -2.17 -12.57
CA ILE A 83 -7.19 -1.80 -11.47
C ILE A 83 -6.60 -0.39 -11.62
N ASP A 84 -6.63 0.18 -12.82
CA ASP A 84 -5.97 1.43 -13.23
C ASP A 84 -6.92 2.42 -13.93
N VAL A 85 -8.24 2.24 -13.77
CA VAL A 85 -9.25 3.12 -14.40
C VAL A 85 -9.24 4.52 -13.78
N HIS A 86 -9.30 4.61 -12.46
CA HIS A 86 -9.27 5.86 -11.67
C HIS A 86 -7.97 6.01 -10.87
N THR A 87 -7.26 4.92 -10.66
CA THR A 87 -5.98 4.88 -9.94
C THR A 87 -4.96 5.80 -10.58
N ARG A 88 -4.31 6.65 -9.76
CA ARG A 88 -3.27 7.60 -10.23
C ARG A 88 -2.20 7.79 -9.17
N PRO A 89 -0.94 8.02 -9.57
CA PRO A 89 0.10 8.48 -8.66
C PRO A 89 -0.27 9.81 -8.01
N TYR A 90 0.12 9.99 -6.76
CA TYR A 90 0.02 11.32 -6.13
C TYR A 90 0.86 12.33 -6.90
N ALA A 91 0.33 13.56 -7.04
CA ALA A 91 0.96 14.62 -7.82
C ALA A 91 2.40 14.90 -7.34
N GLY A 92 3.37 14.84 -8.24
CA GLY A 92 4.79 15.03 -7.94
C GLY A 92 5.53 13.76 -7.50
N MET A 93 4.85 12.66 -7.22
CA MET A 93 5.49 11.40 -6.80
C MET A 93 6.45 10.82 -7.85
N PRO A 94 6.11 10.72 -9.15
CA PRO A 94 7.05 10.25 -10.16
C PRO A 94 8.34 11.08 -10.22
N ALA A 95 8.23 12.41 -10.11
CA ALA A 95 9.39 13.30 -10.11
C ALA A 95 10.26 13.09 -8.86
N LEU A 96 9.65 12.93 -7.67
CA LEU A 96 10.38 12.63 -6.44
C LEU A 96 11.17 11.33 -6.55
N LEU A 97 10.54 10.25 -7.04
CA LEU A 97 11.21 8.96 -7.22
C LEU A 97 12.38 9.07 -8.22
N GLY A 98 12.20 9.80 -9.32
CA GLY A 98 13.26 10.07 -10.29
C GLY A 98 14.45 10.81 -9.67
N ASP A 99 14.20 11.83 -8.85
CA ASP A 99 15.26 12.56 -8.15
C ASP A 99 16.02 11.71 -7.13
N LEU A 100 15.31 10.85 -6.40
CA LEU A 100 15.93 9.90 -5.45
C LEU A 100 16.78 8.87 -6.18
N GLN A 101 16.29 8.34 -7.30
CA GLN A 101 17.04 7.43 -8.16
C GLN A 101 18.32 8.09 -8.71
N ALA A 102 18.22 9.31 -9.22
CA ALA A 102 19.36 10.06 -9.73
C ALA A 102 20.44 10.33 -8.67
N ARG A 103 20.04 10.37 -7.39
CA ARG A 103 20.96 10.49 -6.24
C ARG A 103 21.47 9.14 -5.72
N GLY A 104 21.13 8.04 -6.37
CA GLY A 104 21.61 6.70 -6.03
C GLY A 104 20.88 6.03 -4.88
N ALA A 105 19.72 6.53 -4.44
CA ALA A 105 18.89 5.84 -3.47
C ALA A 105 18.33 4.54 -4.08
N LYS A 106 18.45 3.42 -3.35
CA LYS A 106 17.74 2.19 -3.68
C LYS A 106 16.28 2.33 -3.23
N MET A 107 15.36 1.83 -4.03
CA MET A 107 13.93 1.89 -3.72
C MET A 107 13.33 0.50 -3.82
N ALA A 108 12.37 0.21 -2.95
CA ALA A 108 11.59 -1.02 -2.95
C ALA A 108 10.13 -0.72 -2.62
N VAL A 109 9.23 -1.57 -3.08
CA VAL A 109 7.80 -1.52 -2.70
C VAL A 109 7.51 -2.63 -1.71
N ALA A 110 6.77 -2.31 -0.64
CA ALA A 110 6.36 -3.23 0.42
C ALA A 110 4.86 -3.00 0.74
N SER A 111 3.96 -3.79 0.15
CA SER A 111 2.52 -3.57 0.20
C SER A 111 1.73 -4.80 0.66
N ASN A 112 0.59 -4.57 1.31
CA ASN A 112 -0.42 -5.60 1.62
C ASN A 112 -1.35 -5.91 0.44
N LYS A 113 -1.23 -5.17 -0.67
CA LYS A 113 -1.90 -5.49 -1.93
C LYS A 113 -1.36 -6.80 -2.51
N PHE A 114 -2.19 -7.58 -3.20
CA PHE A 114 -1.75 -8.82 -3.85
C PHE A 114 -0.64 -8.57 -4.88
N GLN A 115 0.29 -9.52 -4.99
CA GLN A 115 1.56 -9.37 -5.71
C GLN A 115 1.37 -8.90 -7.16
N GLU A 116 0.49 -9.55 -7.92
CA GLU A 116 0.28 -9.26 -9.33
C GLU A 116 -0.26 -7.84 -9.55
N GLY A 117 -1.17 -7.37 -8.67
CA GLY A 117 -1.69 -6.01 -8.73
C GLY A 117 -0.65 -4.96 -8.34
N THR A 118 0.21 -5.28 -7.36
CA THR A 118 1.34 -4.42 -6.97
C THR A 118 2.31 -4.24 -8.12
N GLU A 119 2.71 -5.33 -8.77
CA GLU A 119 3.63 -5.29 -9.92
C GLU A 119 3.03 -4.57 -11.13
N HIS A 120 1.74 -4.81 -11.42
CA HIS A 120 1.06 -4.16 -12.53
C HIS A 120 1.08 -2.63 -12.37
N LEU A 121 0.63 -2.13 -11.22
CA LEU A 121 0.55 -0.69 -10.96
C LEU A 121 1.92 -0.01 -10.96
N ILE A 122 2.95 -0.66 -10.42
CA ILE A 122 4.31 -0.10 -10.45
C ILE A 122 4.85 -0.03 -11.89
N ARG A 123 4.63 -1.06 -12.70
CA ARG A 123 5.06 -1.04 -14.12
C ARG A 123 4.32 0.01 -14.94
N GLU A 124 3.02 0.17 -14.67
CA GLU A 124 2.18 1.13 -15.39
C GLU A 124 2.55 2.58 -15.06
N PHE A 125 2.67 2.90 -13.77
CA PHE A 125 2.80 4.30 -13.33
C PHE A 125 4.23 4.76 -13.07
N PHE A 126 5.19 3.84 -12.94
CA PHE A 126 6.59 4.15 -12.66
C PHE A 126 7.56 3.34 -13.54
N PRO A 127 7.36 3.32 -14.88
CA PRO A 127 8.15 2.46 -15.79
C PRO A 127 9.64 2.79 -15.80
N ASP A 128 10.00 4.04 -15.51
CA ASP A 128 11.39 4.51 -15.53
C ASP A 128 12.10 4.41 -14.17
N ILE A 129 11.41 3.91 -13.15
CA ILE A 129 11.96 3.79 -11.79
C ILE A 129 12.44 2.37 -11.53
N ALA A 130 13.72 2.26 -11.19
CA ALA A 130 14.35 0.98 -10.84
C ALA A 130 14.10 0.63 -9.37
N PHE A 131 13.17 -0.28 -9.11
CA PHE A 131 12.96 -0.85 -7.78
C PHE A 131 13.80 -2.12 -7.61
N VAL A 132 14.54 -2.22 -6.49
CA VAL A 132 15.33 -3.43 -6.16
C VAL A 132 14.42 -4.62 -5.83
N SER A 133 13.19 -4.36 -5.38
CA SER A 133 12.13 -5.35 -5.23
C SER A 133 10.76 -4.68 -5.20
N ILE A 134 9.76 -5.39 -5.73
CA ILE A 134 8.35 -5.01 -5.67
C ILE A 134 7.64 -6.17 -4.98
N LEU A 135 7.29 -5.98 -3.70
CA LEU A 135 6.71 -7.02 -2.86
C LEU A 135 5.28 -6.66 -2.47
N GLY A 136 4.37 -7.54 -2.86
CA GLY A 136 2.98 -7.55 -2.44
C GLY A 136 2.67 -8.77 -1.56
N ASN A 137 1.40 -8.92 -1.20
CA ASN A 137 0.88 -10.09 -0.53
C ASN A 137 0.93 -11.31 -1.46
N ARG A 138 1.44 -12.43 -0.95
CA ARG A 138 1.57 -13.71 -1.65
C ARG A 138 1.30 -14.88 -0.71
N PRO A 139 0.88 -16.05 -1.24
CA PRO A 139 0.58 -17.21 -0.40
C PRO A 139 1.75 -17.61 0.51
N GLY A 140 1.44 -17.89 1.78
CA GLY A 140 2.42 -18.32 2.77
C GLY A 140 3.33 -17.22 3.31
N PHE A 141 3.14 -15.97 2.89
CA PHE A 141 3.92 -14.83 3.38
C PHE A 141 3.06 -13.91 4.25
N PRO A 142 3.51 -13.54 5.46
CA PRO A 142 2.70 -12.75 6.36
C PRO A 142 2.56 -11.31 5.88
N LEU A 143 1.39 -10.73 6.15
CA LEU A 143 1.10 -9.33 5.84
C LEU A 143 1.83 -8.37 6.81
N LYS A 144 2.05 -7.14 6.38
CA LYS A 144 2.36 -6.03 7.30
C LYS A 144 1.28 -5.98 8.41
N PRO A 145 1.64 -5.81 9.68
CA PRO A 145 2.91 -5.30 10.22
C PRO A 145 3.99 -6.35 10.52
N SER A 146 3.93 -7.55 9.97
CA SER A 146 4.98 -8.55 10.13
C SER A 146 6.29 -8.04 9.52
N PRO A 147 7.48 -8.29 10.16
CA PRO A 147 8.76 -7.73 9.72
C PRO A 147 9.34 -8.39 8.47
N GLU A 148 8.86 -9.57 8.07
CA GLU A 148 9.47 -10.41 7.03
C GLU A 148 9.60 -9.68 5.68
N ILE A 149 8.64 -8.78 5.37
CA ILE A 149 8.71 -7.99 4.13
C ILE A 149 9.90 -7.02 4.17
N VAL A 150 10.20 -6.44 5.33
CA VAL A 150 11.37 -5.57 5.54
C VAL A 150 12.66 -6.38 5.44
N GLU A 151 12.72 -7.52 6.13
CA GLU A 151 13.89 -8.41 6.13
C GLU A 151 14.25 -8.88 4.70
N GLU A 152 13.24 -9.27 3.92
CA GLU A 152 13.43 -9.67 2.53
C GLU A 152 13.93 -8.51 1.65
N VAL A 153 13.37 -7.31 1.81
CA VAL A 153 13.81 -6.13 1.07
C VAL A 153 15.25 -5.78 1.43
N LEU A 154 15.61 -5.78 2.72
CA LEU A 154 16.98 -5.53 3.17
C LEU A 154 17.98 -6.52 2.58
N ALA A 155 17.63 -7.81 2.58
CA ALA A 155 18.47 -8.87 2.03
C ALA A 155 18.66 -8.69 0.51
N ARG A 156 17.60 -8.42 -0.25
CA ARG A 156 17.67 -8.18 -1.70
C ARG A 156 18.46 -6.92 -2.06
N ALA A 157 18.30 -5.87 -1.26
CA ALA A 157 19.00 -4.61 -1.47
C ALA A 157 20.48 -4.66 -1.03
N GLY A 158 20.87 -5.60 -0.16
CA GLY A 158 22.19 -5.63 0.46
C GLY A 158 22.45 -4.39 1.32
N VAL A 159 21.43 -3.90 2.03
CA VAL A 159 21.50 -2.69 2.87
C VAL A 159 21.18 -3.05 4.31
N SER A 160 21.87 -2.44 5.27
CA SER A 160 21.58 -2.64 6.68
C SER A 160 20.37 -1.85 7.15
N ALA A 161 19.67 -2.34 8.18
CA ALA A 161 18.44 -1.72 8.71
C ALA A 161 18.63 -0.23 9.06
N LYS A 162 19.76 0.16 9.65
CA LYS A 162 20.08 1.56 10.00
C LYS A 162 20.10 2.53 8.81
N ASP A 163 20.34 2.00 7.61
CA ASP A 163 20.44 2.78 6.36
C ASP A 163 19.11 2.74 5.56
N ALA A 164 18.05 2.15 6.11
CA ALA A 164 16.75 2.01 5.49
C ALA A 164 15.67 2.83 6.21
N ILE A 165 14.64 3.20 5.45
CA ILE A 165 13.44 3.89 5.95
C ILE A 165 12.22 3.38 5.20
N LEU A 166 11.09 3.23 5.89
CA LEU A 166 9.79 2.93 5.30
C LEU A 166 8.93 4.19 5.27
N VAL A 167 8.38 4.51 4.11
CA VAL A 167 7.40 5.59 3.92
C VAL A 167 6.03 4.96 3.69
N GLY A 168 5.05 5.38 4.48
CA GLY A 168 3.69 4.85 4.41
C GLY A 168 2.65 5.79 5.02
N ASP A 169 1.37 5.53 4.78
CA ASP A 169 0.26 6.38 5.22
C ASP A 169 -0.51 5.81 6.41
N SER A 170 -0.06 4.69 6.99
CA SER A 170 -0.84 3.96 7.99
C SER A 170 -0.04 3.56 9.24
N PRO A 171 -0.72 3.37 10.40
CA PRO A 171 -0.10 2.77 11.59
C PRO A 171 0.48 1.36 11.32
N THR A 172 -0.04 0.67 10.30
CA THR A 172 0.50 -0.63 9.87
C THR A 172 1.91 -0.48 9.35
N ASP A 173 2.18 0.55 8.54
CA ASP A 173 3.52 0.83 8.00
C ASP A 173 4.50 1.21 9.12
N MET A 174 4.06 2.07 10.01
CA MET A 174 4.87 2.50 11.16
C MET A 174 5.27 1.31 12.03
N ARG A 175 4.32 0.41 12.32
CA ARG A 175 4.60 -0.84 13.06
C ARG A 175 5.49 -1.79 12.27
N THR A 176 5.32 -1.87 10.95
CA THR A 176 6.17 -2.70 10.08
C THR A 176 7.63 -2.24 10.17
N ALA A 177 7.86 -0.94 10.08
CA ALA A 177 9.20 -0.37 10.23
C ALA A 177 9.80 -0.65 11.61
N ALA A 178 9.02 -0.43 12.67
CA ALA A 178 9.46 -0.71 14.04
C ALA A 178 9.80 -2.19 14.25
N ASN A 179 8.96 -3.11 13.76
CA ASN A 179 9.19 -4.55 13.85
C ASN A 179 10.41 -4.99 13.03
N GLY A 180 10.65 -4.36 11.86
CA GLY A 180 11.80 -4.60 11.01
C GLY A 180 13.09 -3.84 11.42
N GLY A 181 13.03 -3.04 12.49
CA GLY A 181 14.18 -2.29 13.02
C GLY A 181 14.72 -1.21 12.09
N ILE A 182 13.86 -0.62 11.24
CA ILE A 182 14.19 0.48 10.32
C ILE A 182 13.46 1.76 10.72
N ASP A 183 13.90 2.90 10.20
CA ASP A 183 13.23 4.17 10.40
C ASP A 183 11.87 4.20 9.68
N ALA A 184 10.97 5.06 10.11
CA ALA A 184 9.66 5.28 9.50
C ALA A 184 9.37 6.76 9.26
N LEU A 185 8.65 7.06 8.19
CA LEU A 185 8.13 8.38 7.89
C LEU A 185 6.68 8.25 7.40
N ALA A 186 5.76 8.89 8.10
CA ALA A 186 4.35 8.88 7.76
C ALA A 186 4.01 10.00 6.77
N VAL A 187 3.08 9.74 5.86
CA VAL A 187 2.51 10.73 4.94
C VAL A 187 1.03 10.97 5.26
N SER A 188 0.57 12.22 5.19
CA SER A 188 -0.80 12.58 5.61
C SER A 188 -1.82 12.69 4.47
N TRP A 189 -1.39 12.56 3.22
CA TRP A 189 -2.31 12.61 2.07
C TRP A 189 -3.03 11.29 1.77
N GLY A 190 -2.62 10.18 2.46
CA GLY A 190 -3.18 8.85 2.26
C GLY A 190 -4.54 8.63 2.92
N TYR A 191 -4.80 7.40 3.33
CA TYR A 191 -6.12 6.98 3.79
C TYR A 191 -6.35 7.17 5.29
N ARG A 192 -5.30 7.37 6.09
CA ARG A 192 -5.40 7.54 7.54
C ARG A 192 -5.32 9.01 7.96
N THR A 193 -5.96 9.32 9.08
CA THR A 193 -5.96 10.67 9.64
C THR A 193 -4.64 10.95 10.38
N ALA A 194 -4.34 12.23 10.58
CA ALA A 194 -3.18 12.63 11.37
C ALA A 194 -3.27 12.15 12.83
N GLU A 195 -4.48 11.96 13.37
CA GLU A 195 -4.69 11.40 14.71
C GLU A 195 -4.27 9.94 14.78
N GLU A 196 -4.61 9.12 13.76
CA GLU A 196 -4.19 7.72 13.65
C GLU A 196 -2.67 7.57 13.50
N LEU A 197 -2.01 8.59 12.95
CA LEU A 197 -0.56 8.65 12.76
C LEU A 197 0.17 9.39 13.89
N SER A 198 -0.55 9.79 14.95
CA SER A 198 0.04 10.55 16.06
C SER A 198 1.20 9.78 16.72
N GLY A 199 2.23 10.51 17.15
CA GLY A 199 3.45 9.94 17.73
C GLY A 199 4.52 9.55 16.68
N HIS A 200 4.25 9.70 15.39
CA HIS A 200 5.21 9.48 14.31
C HIS A 200 5.64 10.80 13.66
N CYS A 201 6.77 10.76 12.93
CA CYS A 201 7.16 11.87 12.06
C CYS A 201 6.25 11.86 10.84
N ILE A 202 5.47 12.94 10.65
CA ILE A 202 4.49 13.07 9.57
C ILE A 202 4.91 14.18 8.63
N VAL A 203 4.82 13.94 7.33
CA VAL A 203 4.94 14.97 6.28
C VAL A 203 3.63 15.09 5.52
N ASP A 204 3.28 16.32 5.13
CA ASP A 204 1.99 16.67 4.54
C ASP A 204 2.05 16.99 3.04
N SER A 205 3.24 16.97 2.46
CA SER A 205 3.46 17.30 1.05
C SER A 205 4.64 16.57 0.45
N ILE A 206 4.64 16.43 -0.87
CA ILE A 206 5.76 15.82 -1.62
C ILE A 206 7.05 16.62 -1.42
N ASP A 207 6.97 17.94 -1.30
CA ASP A 207 8.14 18.78 -1.06
C ASP A 207 8.72 18.58 0.35
N ALA A 208 7.86 18.47 1.37
CA ALA A 208 8.30 18.13 2.73
C ALA A 208 8.90 16.72 2.78
N LEU A 209 8.30 15.74 2.08
CA LEU A 209 8.85 14.39 1.94
C LEU A 209 10.22 14.41 1.25
N ARG A 210 10.35 15.17 0.16
CA ARG A 210 11.63 15.37 -0.54
C ARG A 210 12.72 15.88 0.40
N LEU A 211 12.44 16.92 1.15
CA LEU A 211 13.39 17.49 2.12
C LEU A 211 13.79 16.47 3.19
N ALA A 212 12.83 15.77 3.76
CA ALA A 212 13.07 14.77 4.80
C ALA A 212 13.94 13.59 4.30
N LEU A 213 13.71 13.11 3.08
CA LEU A 213 14.46 11.98 2.51
C LEU A 213 15.85 12.36 2.00
N MET A 214 16.06 13.63 1.60
CA MET A 214 17.32 14.11 1.03
C MET A 214 18.27 14.71 2.08
N ALA A 215 17.78 14.96 3.31
CA ALA A 215 18.62 15.33 4.44
C ALA A 215 19.52 14.15 4.86
#